data_a06415851a3bdb3779e31b38e00ca927
#
_entry.id   a06415851a3bdb3779e31b38e00ca927
#
_cell.length_a   1.000
_cell.length_b   1.000
_cell.length_c   1.000
_cell.angle_alpha   90.00
_cell.angle_beta   90.00
_cell.angle_gamma   90.00
#
_symmetry.space_group_name_H-M   'P 1'
#
loop_
_entity.id
_entity.type
_entity.pdbx_description
1 polymer ?
#
loop_
_entity_poly.entity_id
_entity_poly.type
_entity_poly.pdbx_seq_one_letter_code
_entity_poly.pdbx_strand_id
1 'polypeptide(L)'
;MRAKKSDRHSRVSELESVVSQLNSWTSAQGRDSLAILISRFEQFSRVERSEPFKVFLSNSEFSDKLLELAKSNRDDVGVVINVVSALGNMIDRYGLPQSDSIFDFFVELIEEKKIAYYVSIFITKFPQFENLSFRWDYVVSIPRIAPRSDSAKNFYAEIRRMMKNGEAIPPEYRDKIVAILDDFSSKTKSKVMEDEYRKTISYLLES
;
A
#
# COMPACT_ATOMS: atom_id res chain seq x y z
N MET A 1 -16.28 -29.60 -8.08
CA MET A 1 -15.72 -28.56 -8.98
C MET A 1 -16.73 -27.55 -9.54
N ARG A 2 -17.99 -27.87 -9.76
CA ARG A 2 -19.03 -26.93 -10.27
C ARG A 2 -19.40 -25.78 -9.29
N ALA A 3 -19.46 -26.03 -7.98
CA ALA A 3 -19.81 -25.01 -6.98
C ALA A 3 -18.81 -23.82 -6.94
N LYS A 4 -17.49 -24.08 -6.99
CA LYS A 4 -16.46 -23.02 -7.01
C LYS A 4 -16.51 -22.11 -8.25
N LYS A 5 -17.00 -22.60 -9.39
CA LYS A 5 -17.09 -21.82 -10.64
C LYS A 5 -18.29 -20.87 -10.64
N SER A 6 -19.42 -21.31 -10.07
CA SER A 6 -20.63 -20.49 -9.88
C SER A 6 -20.38 -19.35 -8.90
N ASP A 7 -19.71 -19.62 -7.77
CA ASP A 7 -19.35 -18.61 -6.77
C ASP A 7 -18.42 -17.52 -7.34
N ARG A 8 -17.41 -17.92 -8.12
CA ARG A 8 -16.49 -16.98 -8.76
C ARG A 8 -17.20 -16.05 -9.76
N HIS A 9 -18.12 -16.57 -10.56
CA HIS A 9 -18.89 -15.75 -11.51
C HIS A 9 -19.75 -14.72 -10.79
N SER A 10 -20.42 -15.13 -9.73
CA SER A 10 -21.20 -14.23 -8.86
C SER A 10 -20.35 -13.10 -8.28
N ARG A 11 -19.11 -13.38 -7.83
CA ARG A 11 -18.22 -12.38 -7.28
C ARG A 11 -17.67 -11.38 -8.31
N VAL A 12 -17.41 -11.83 -9.54
CA VAL A 12 -17.04 -10.92 -10.64
C VAL A 12 -18.19 -9.97 -10.96
N SER A 13 -19.42 -10.48 -11.05
CA SER A 13 -20.61 -9.66 -11.28
C SER A 13 -20.87 -8.68 -10.12
N GLU A 14 -20.54 -9.08 -8.89
CA GLU A 14 -20.61 -8.18 -7.73
C GLU A 14 -19.59 -7.03 -7.85
N LEU A 15 -18.33 -7.33 -8.21
CA LEU A 15 -17.34 -6.29 -8.45
C LEU A 15 -17.75 -5.34 -9.58
N GLU A 16 -18.23 -5.88 -10.70
CA GLU A 16 -18.74 -5.09 -11.82
C GLU A 16 -19.86 -4.13 -11.38
N SER A 17 -20.80 -4.62 -10.57
CA SER A 17 -21.86 -3.78 -9.98
C SER A 17 -21.30 -2.69 -9.09
N VAL A 18 -20.31 -2.99 -8.22
CA VAL A 18 -19.67 -1.99 -7.35
C VAL A 18 -18.95 -0.92 -8.17
N VAL A 19 -18.19 -1.32 -9.20
CA VAL A 19 -17.50 -0.38 -10.12
C VAL A 19 -18.49 0.52 -10.83
N SER A 20 -19.58 -0.05 -11.36
CA SER A 20 -20.65 0.72 -12.03
C SER A 20 -21.29 1.75 -11.08
N GLN A 21 -21.59 1.35 -9.85
CA GLN A 21 -22.15 2.26 -8.85
C GLN A 21 -21.17 3.37 -8.45
N LEU A 22 -19.88 3.07 -8.31
CA LEU A 22 -18.85 4.09 -8.01
C LEU A 22 -18.67 5.06 -9.19
N ASN A 23 -18.69 4.59 -10.42
CA ASN A 23 -18.62 5.44 -11.61
C ASN A 23 -19.81 6.42 -11.72
N SER A 24 -21.00 5.98 -11.35
CA SER A 24 -22.22 6.79 -11.37
C SER A 24 -22.50 7.53 -10.05
N TRP A 25 -21.66 7.36 -9.04
CA TRP A 25 -21.89 7.95 -7.73
C TRP A 25 -21.86 9.49 -7.78
N THR A 26 -22.83 10.09 -7.09
CA THR A 26 -22.93 11.55 -6.89
C THR A 26 -23.17 11.86 -5.42
N SER A 27 -22.84 13.07 -4.99
CA SER A 27 -23.04 13.52 -3.59
C SER A 27 -24.51 13.43 -3.11
N ALA A 28 -25.48 13.44 -4.04
CA ALA A 28 -26.90 13.25 -3.72
C ALA A 28 -27.22 11.87 -3.12
N GLN A 29 -26.37 10.85 -3.37
CA GLN A 29 -26.55 9.48 -2.83
C GLN A 29 -26.07 9.34 -1.37
N GLY A 30 -25.44 10.37 -0.82
CA GLY A 30 -24.97 10.42 0.56
C GLY A 30 -23.60 9.77 0.80
N ARG A 31 -22.89 10.26 1.81
CA ARG A 31 -21.53 9.80 2.15
C ARG A 31 -21.48 8.36 2.63
N ASP A 32 -22.48 7.90 3.39
CA ASP A 32 -22.52 6.53 3.88
C ASP A 32 -22.55 5.51 2.75
N SER A 33 -23.26 5.80 1.66
CA SER A 33 -23.29 4.94 0.48
C SER A 33 -21.93 4.86 -0.20
N LEU A 34 -21.20 5.98 -0.29
CA LEU A 34 -19.83 6.01 -0.82
C LEU A 34 -18.88 5.16 0.03
N ALA A 35 -18.89 5.35 1.34
CA ALA A 35 -18.02 4.63 2.27
C ALA A 35 -18.22 3.10 2.16
N ILE A 36 -19.48 2.65 2.04
CA ILE A 36 -19.81 1.23 1.83
C ILE A 36 -19.27 0.72 0.49
N LEU A 37 -19.50 1.44 -0.60
CA LEU A 37 -19.04 1.04 -1.93
C LEU A 37 -17.51 0.98 -2.02
N ILE A 38 -16.82 2.00 -1.52
CA ILE A 38 -15.35 2.05 -1.49
C ILE A 38 -14.78 0.90 -0.64
N SER A 39 -15.36 0.65 0.53
CA SER A 39 -14.93 -0.46 1.39
C SER A 39 -15.10 -1.83 0.71
N ARG A 40 -16.22 -2.04 -0.01
CA ARG A 40 -16.45 -3.27 -0.79
C ARG A 40 -15.43 -3.41 -1.93
N PHE A 41 -15.17 -2.34 -2.65
CA PHE A 41 -14.15 -2.34 -3.71
C PHE A 41 -12.75 -2.64 -3.15
N GLU A 42 -12.37 -2.03 -2.03
CA GLU A 42 -11.10 -2.30 -1.35
C GLU A 42 -10.95 -3.79 -1.01
N GLN A 43 -11.99 -4.44 -0.50
CA GLN A 43 -11.95 -5.87 -0.20
C GLN A 43 -11.64 -6.71 -1.46
N PHE A 44 -12.22 -6.39 -2.62
CA PHE A 44 -11.88 -7.07 -3.87
C PHE A 44 -10.42 -6.86 -4.25
N SER A 45 -9.91 -5.63 -4.21
CA SER A 45 -8.52 -5.31 -4.55
C SER A 45 -7.52 -6.04 -3.65
N ARG A 46 -7.86 -6.26 -2.38
CA ARG A 46 -7.01 -6.91 -1.38
C ARG A 46 -7.05 -8.44 -1.42
N VAL A 47 -8.20 -9.04 -1.73
CA VAL A 47 -8.43 -10.48 -1.55
C VAL A 47 -8.33 -11.25 -2.86
N GLU A 48 -8.89 -10.73 -3.96
CA GLU A 48 -8.94 -11.44 -5.24
C GLU A 48 -7.57 -11.48 -5.93
N ARG A 49 -7.32 -12.57 -6.65
CA ARG A 49 -6.04 -12.76 -7.38
C ARG A 49 -6.23 -13.38 -8.77
N SER A 50 -7.46 -13.62 -9.18
CA SER A 50 -7.71 -14.32 -10.44
C SER A 50 -7.92 -13.36 -11.61
N GLU A 51 -7.50 -13.78 -12.81
CA GLU A 51 -7.57 -13.00 -14.05
C GLU A 51 -8.91 -12.29 -14.33
N PRO A 52 -10.11 -12.87 -14.06
CA PRO A 52 -11.35 -12.16 -14.31
C PRO A 52 -11.53 -10.85 -13.56
N PHE A 53 -10.85 -10.67 -12.42
CA PHE A 53 -10.90 -9.43 -11.65
C PHE A 53 -9.91 -8.38 -12.18
N LYS A 54 -8.88 -8.81 -12.90
CA LYS A 54 -7.81 -7.93 -13.38
C LYS A 54 -8.34 -6.81 -14.29
N VAL A 55 -9.33 -7.11 -15.13
CA VAL A 55 -9.96 -6.12 -16.04
C VAL A 55 -10.45 -4.88 -15.27
N PHE A 56 -11.00 -5.08 -14.07
CA PHE A 56 -11.48 -3.99 -13.22
C PHE A 56 -10.35 -3.38 -12.37
N LEU A 57 -9.46 -4.23 -11.86
CA LEU A 57 -8.45 -3.87 -10.87
C LEU A 57 -7.14 -3.35 -11.48
N SER A 58 -7.02 -3.32 -12.82
CA SER A 58 -5.93 -2.64 -13.54
C SER A 58 -6.43 -1.51 -14.46
N ASN A 59 -7.67 -1.07 -14.28
CA ASN A 59 -8.29 -0.03 -15.10
C ASN A 59 -7.87 1.37 -14.64
N SER A 60 -7.16 2.10 -15.50
CA SER A 60 -6.63 3.44 -15.19
C SER A 60 -7.74 4.50 -15.08
N GLU A 61 -8.76 4.47 -15.95
CA GLU A 61 -9.86 5.43 -15.89
C GLU A 61 -10.61 5.29 -14.56
N PHE A 62 -10.80 4.05 -14.10
CA PHE A 62 -11.45 3.81 -12.82
C PHE A 62 -10.55 4.21 -11.63
N SER A 63 -9.22 4.06 -11.74
CA SER A 63 -8.31 4.54 -10.71
C SER A 63 -8.35 6.08 -10.57
N ASP A 64 -8.49 6.80 -11.67
CA ASP A 64 -8.67 8.25 -11.66
C ASP A 64 -10.00 8.64 -10.98
N LYS A 65 -11.07 7.88 -11.23
CA LYS A 65 -12.35 8.07 -10.54
C LYS A 65 -12.25 7.83 -9.03
N LEU A 66 -11.54 6.78 -8.60
CA LEU A 66 -11.28 6.54 -7.17
C LEU A 66 -10.51 7.70 -6.53
N LEU A 67 -9.50 8.20 -7.23
CA LEU A 67 -8.71 9.34 -6.78
C LEU A 67 -9.56 10.61 -6.65
N GLU A 68 -10.42 10.91 -7.63
CA GLU A 68 -11.38 12.02 -7.58
C GLU A 68 -12.31 11.90 -6.36
N LEU A 69 -12.87 10.72 -6.13
CA LEU A 69 -13.76 10.46 -4.99
C LEU A 69 -13.04 10.67 -3.65
N ALA A 70 -11.79 10.22 -3.51
CA ALA A 70 -11.01 10.44 -2.30
C ALA A 70 -10.69 11.93 -2.07
N LYS A 71 -10.28 12.65 -3.12
CA LYS A 71 -9.98 14.09 -3.05
C LYS A 71 -11.23 14.90 -2.69
N SER A 72 -12.38 14.55 -3.26
CA SER A 72 -13.67 15.24 -2.98
C SER A 72 -14.25 14.92 -1.60
N ASN A 73 -13.79 13.85 -0.96
CA ASN A 73 -14.26 13.42 0.37
C ASN A 73 -13.07 13.29 1.36
N ARG A 74 -12.13 14.25 1.30
CA ARG A 74 -10.89 14.25 2.06
C ARG A 74 -11.10 14.22 3.59
N ASP A 75 -12.21 14.74 4.05
CA ASP A 75 -12.65 14.76 5.45
C ASP A 75 -13.17 13.41 5.95
N ASP A 76 -13.54 12.47 5.05
CA ASP A 76 -13.87 11.09 5.39
C ASP A 76 -12.62 10.21 5.37
N VAL A 77 -11.99 10.10 6.54
CA VAL A 77 -10.78 9.30 6.73
C VAL A 77 -10.97 7.83 6.30
N GLY A 78 -12.17 7.26 6.48
CA GLY A 78 -12.48 5.89 6.09
C GLY A 78 -12.46 5.71 4.57
N VAL A 79 -13.07 6.65 3.83
CA VAL A 79 -13.03 6.68 2.36
C VAL A 79 -11.59 6.79 1.88
N VAL A 80 -10.82 7.75 2.41
CA VAL A 80 -9.42 7.99 2.00
C VAL A 80 -8.55 6.76 2.25
N ILE A 81 -8.62 6.14 3.44
CA ILE A 81 -7.88 4.91 3.76
C ILE A 81 -8.19 3.79 2.77
N ASN A 82 -9.47 3.55 2.52
CA ASN A 82 -9.89 2.46 1.62
C ASN A 82 -9.47 2.73 0.18
N VAL A 83 -9.50 3.99 -0.29
CA VAL A 83 -8.97 4.34 -1.63
C VAL A 83 -7.46 4.16 -1.70
N VAL A 84 -6.69 4.63 -0.71
CA VAL A 84 -5.24 4.41 -0.66
C VAL A 84 -4.91 2.92 -0.69
N SER A 85 -5.60 2.11 0.12
CA SER A 85 -5.43 0.65 0.13
C SER A 85 -5.78 0.02 -1.21
N ALA A 86 -6.90 0.44 -1.82
CA ALA A 86 -7.34 -0.07 -3.10
C ALA A 86 -6.34 0.25 -4.23
N LEU A 87 -5.97 1.52 -4.39
CA LEU A 87 -5.00 1.97 -5.40
C LEU A 87 -3.64 1.31 -5.21
N GLY A 88 -3.15 1.21 -3.97
CA GLY A 88 -1.92 0.52 -3.66
C GLY A 88 -1.95 -0.97 -4.04
N ASN A 89 -3.05 -1.68 -3.75
CA ASN A 89 -3.22 -3.07 -4.17
C ASN A 89 -3.38 -3.21 -5.69
N MET A 90 -4.07 -2.29 -6.35
CA MET A 90 -4.21 -2.26 -7.81
C MET A 90 -2.85 -2.15 -8.49
N ILE A 91 -1.96 -1.30 -7.99
CA ILE A 91 -0.58 -1.15 -8.49
C ILE A 91 0.25 -2.41 -8.18
N ASP A 92 0.29 -2.83 -6.91
CA ASP A 92 1.18 -3.90 -6.43
C ASP A 92 0.83 -5.29 -6.98
N ARG A 93 -0.45 -5.56 -7.22
CA ARG A 93 -0.94 -6.91 -7.53
C ARG A 93 -1.47 -7.09 -8.92
N TYR A 94 -2.03 -6.03 -9.51
CA TYR A 94 -2.75 -6.15 -10.78
C TYR A 94 -2.06 -5.40 -11.91
N GLY A 95 -0.95 -4.71 -11.60
CA GLY A 95 -0.15 -3.99 -12.59
C GLY A 95 -0.85 -2.74 -13.13
N LEU A 96 -1.67 -2.09 -12.29
CA LEU A 96 -2.17 -0.76 -12.61
C LEU A 96 -0.97 0.16 -12.88
N PRO A 97 -0.93 0.91 -14.00
CA PRO A 97 0.11 1.88 -14.23
C PRO A 97 0.23 2.91 -13.09
N GLN A 98 1.45 3.17 -12.67
CA GLN A 98 1.74 4.15 -11.64
C GLN A 98 1.66 5.55 -12.27
N SER A 99 0.67 6.35 -11.87
CA SER A 99 0.53 7.72 -12.34
C SER A 99 1.08 8.73 -11.33
N ASP A 100 1.58 9.86 -11.82
CA ASP A 100 2.06 10.95 -10.98
C ASP A 100 0.94 11.46 -10.06
N SER A 101 -0.31 11.54 -10.55
CA SER A 101 -1.45 12.01 -9.77
C SER A 101 -1.78 11.11 -8.57
N ILE A 102 -1.58 9.79 -8.67
CA ILE A 102 -1.72 8.86 -7.53
C ILE A 102 -0.54 9.02 -6.58
N PHE A 103 0.68 9.14 -7.12
CA PHE A 103 1.86 9.36 -6.31
C PHE A 103 1.79 10.66 -5.50
N ASP A 104 1.46 11.77 -6.13
CA ASP A 104 1.29 13.08 -5.48
C ASP A 104 0.25 13.01 -4.37
N PHE A 105 -0.87 12.34 -4.62
CA PHE A 105 -1.89 12.14 -3.60
C PHE A 105 -1.38 11.33 -2.40
N PHE A 106 -0.53 10.33 -2.62
CA PHE A 106 0.09 9.58 -1.53
C PHE A 106 1.07 10.46 -0.76
N VAL A 107 1.88 11.28 -1.46
CA VAL A 107 2.82 12.23 -0.84
C VAL A 107 2.09 13.22 0.06
N GLU A 108 0.94 13.76 -0.36
CA GLU A 108 0.11 14.65 0.45
C GLU A 108 -0.39 14.00 1.76
N LEU A 109 -0.43 12.68 1.84
CA LEU A 109 -1.01 11.91 2.95
C LEU A 109 0.03 11.35 3.93
N ILE A 110 1.34 11.47 3.65
CA ILE A 110 2.38 10.81 4.46
C ILE A 110 2.41 11.27 5.93
N GLU A 111 1.97 12.50 6.23
CA GLU A 111 1.95 13.06 7.58
C GLU A 111 0.59 12.92 8.27
N GLU A 112 -0.43 12.46 7.57
CA GLU A 112 -1.79 12.29 8.07
C GLU A 112 -1.86 11.09 9.04
N LYS A 113 -1.78 11.32 10.35
CA LYS A 113 -1.63 10.29 11.40
C LYS A 113 -2.47 9.03 11.21
N LYS A 114 -3.73 9.17 10.75
CA LYS A 114 -4.65 8.04 10.59
C LYS A 114 -4.44 7.28 9.27
N ILE A 115 -3.82 7.90 8.28
CA ILE A 115 -3.69 7.43 6.91
C ILE A 115 -2.26 7.00 6.62
N ALA A 116 -1.26 7.66 7.20
CA ALA A 116 0.17 7.47 6.96
C ALA A 116 0.61 5.99 7.00
N TYR A 117 0.01 5.18 7.87
CA TYR A 117 0.30 3.75 7.92
C TYR A 117 -0.03 3.05 6.60
N TYR A 118 -1.20 3.32 6.01
CA TYR A 118 -1.62 2.70 4.75
C TYR A 118 -0.78 3.21 3.57
N VAL A 119 -0.44 4.50 3.58
CA VAL A 119 0.48 5.09 2.60
C VAL A 119 1.84 4.40 2.66
N SER A 120 2.39 4.14 3.85
CA SER A 120 3.72 3.53 4.03
C SER A 120 3.85 2.11 3.45
N ILE A 121 2.73 1.43 3.23
CA ILE A 121 2.72 0.09 2.60
C ILE A 121 3.05 0.17 1.11
N PHE A 122 2.71 1.27 0.45
CA PHE A 122 2.69 1.32 -1.00
C PHE A 122 3.57 2.42 -1.61
N ILE A 123 3.77 3.57 -0.94
CA ILE A 123 4.45 4.74 -1.53
C ILE A 123 5.88 4.43 -1.98
N THR A 124 6.59 3.59 -1.24
CA THR A 124 7.97 3.18 -1.55
C THR A 124 8.08 2.34 -2.82
N LYS A 125 6.96 1.85 -3.36
CA LYS A 125 6.90 1.05 -4.58
C LYS A 125 6.79 1.89 -5.85
N PHE A 126 6.55 3.19 -5.71
CA PHE A 126 6.51 4.10 -6.86
C PHE A 126 7.93 4.48 -7.29
N PRO A 127 8.26 4.47 -8.61
CA PRO A 127 9.56 4.91 -9.10
C PRO A 127 9.90 6.35 -8.69
N GLN A 128 8.89 7.22 -8.64
CA GLN A 128 9.03 8.62 -8.23
C GLN A 128 9.54 8.78 -6.79
N PHE A 129 9.30 7.77 -5.93
CA PHE A 129 9.77 7.78 -4.55
C PHE A 129 11.30 7.87 -4.44
N GLU A 130 12.03 7.32 -5.40
CA GLU A 130 13.49 7.35 -5.45
C GLU A 130 14.05 8.78 -5.58
N ASN A 131 13.27 9.68 -6.14
CA ASN A 131 13.65 11.08 -6.39
C ASN A 131 13.24 12.05 -5.26
N LEU A 132 12.56 11.57 -4.21
CA LEU A 132 12.17 12.43 -3.10
C LEU A 132 13.37 12.81 -2.25
N SER A 133 13.55 14.11 -2.00
CA SER A 133 14.64 14.64 -1.17
C SER A 133 14.61 14.11 0.27
N PHE A 134 13.43 13.81 0.80
CA PHE A 134 13.21 13.26 2.14
C PHE A 134 13.07 11.74 2.18
N ARG A 135 13.35 11.04 1.07
CA ARG A 135 13.18 9.61 0.91
C ARG A 135 13.70 8.79 2.09
N TRP A 136 14.96 9.00 2.44
CA TRP A 136 15.63 8.21 3.47
C TRP A 136 15.14 8.53 4.87
N ASP A 137 14.85 9.80 5.17
CA ASP A 137 14.21 10.19 6.44
C ASP A 137 12.83 9.53 6.58
N TYR A 138 12.07 9.46 5.48
CA TYR A 138 10.80 8.76 5.48
C TYR A 138 10.96 7.26 5.74
N VAL A 139 11.89 6.58 5.03
CA VAL A 139 12.14 5.14 5.20
C VAL A 139 12.45 4.81 6.66
N VAL A 140 13.36 5.53 7.31
CA VAL A 140 13.71 5.27 8.72
C VAL A 140 12.60 5.68 9.70
N SER A 141 11.63 6.47 9.27
CA SER A 141 10.45 6.83 10.07
C SER A 141 9.34 5.78 10.06
N ILE A 142 9.28 4.90 9.05
CA ILE A 142 8.20 3.91 8.86
C ILE A 142 7.89 3.11 10.15
N PRO A 143 8.87 2.61 10.93
CA PRO A 143 8.59 1.88 12.16
C PRO A 143 7.85 2.69 13.24
N ARG A 144 7.91 4.02 13.15
CA ARG A 144 7.30 4.95 14.11
C ARG A 144 5.94 5.47 13.67
N ILE A 145 5.60 5.36 12.38
CA ILE A 145 4.33 5.81 11.81
C ILE A 145 3.16 5.10 12.48
N ALA A 146 3.30 3.79 12.69
CA ALA A 146 2.37 3.02 13.50
C ALA A 146 3.17 1.97 14.30
N PRO A 147 3.14 2.00 15.62
CA PRO A 147 3.87 1.03 16.46
C PRO A 147 3.15 -0.34 16.44
N ARG A 148 3.04 -0.93 15.27
CA ARG A 148 2.43 -2.25 15.04
C ARG A 148 3.48 -3.18 14.44
N SER A 149 3.32 -4.48 14.68
CA SER A 149 4.16 -5.52 14.04
C SER A 149 4.21 -5.40 12.51
N ASP A 150 3.16 -4.85 11.90
CA ASP A 150 3.06 -4.71 10.45
C ASP A 150 3.90 -3.55 9.91
N SER A 151 4.11 -2.47 10.67
CA SER A 151 5.06 -1.41 10.29
C SER A 151 6.50 -1.92 10.28
N ALA A 152 6.86 -2.75 11.25
CA ALA A 152 8.18 -3.40 11.27
C ALA A 152 8.38 -4.32 10.06
N LYS A 153 7.35 -5.08 9.69
CA LYS A 153 7.37 -5.94 8.49
C LYS A 153 7.50 -5.12 7.21
N ASN A 154 6.75 -4.03 7.09
CA ASN A 154 6.81 -3.16 5.92
C ASN A 154 8.19 -2.52 5.78
N PHE A 155 8.74 -1.98 6.86
CA PHE A 155 10.10 -1.44 6.87
C PHE A 155 11.12 -2.49 6.43
N TYR A 156 11.07 -3.68 7.04
CA TYR A 156 12.02 -4.75 6.71
C TYR A 156 11.88 -5.23 5.26
N ALA A 157 10.66 -5.39 4.78
CA ALA A 157 10.40 -5.76 3.39
C ALA A 157 10.97 -4.73 2.41
N GLU A 158 10.87 -3.43 2.76
CA GLU A 158 11.41 -2.36 1.94
C GLU A 158 12.94 -2.36 1.92
N ILE A 159 13.60 -2.50 3.07
CA ILE A 159 15.06 -2.62 3.12
C ILE A 159 15.54 -3.82 2.28
N ARG A 160 14.87 -4.96 2.37
CA ARG A 160 15.22 -6.12 1.54
C ARG A 160 15.01 -5.88 0.04
N ARG A 161 13.96 -5.14 -0.35
CA ARG A 161 13.72 -4.76 -1.73
C ARG A 161 14.86 -3.89 -2.26
N MET A 162 15.25 -2.87 -1.52
CA MET A 162 16.36 -1.97 -1.85
C MET A 162 17.67 -2.74 -2.03
N MET A 163 18.02 -3.61 -1.08
CA MET A 163 19.22 -4.44 -1.18
C MET A 163 19.19 -5.36 -2.41
N LYS A 164 18.04 -6.02 -2.68
CA LYS A 164 17.87 -6.88 -3.85
C LYS A 164 18.05 -6.14 -5.17
N ASN A 165 17.64 -4.89 -5.21
CA ASN A 165 17.79 -4.02 -6.38
C ASN A 165 19.18 -3.39 -6.49
N GLY A 166 20.07 -3.62 -5.53
CA GLY A 166 21.41 -3.01 -5.51
C GLY A 166 21.38 -1.50 -5.24
N GLU A 167 20.34 -1.00 -4.58
CA GLU A 167 20.22 0.42 -4.26
C GLU A 167 21.27 0.83 -3.23
N ALA A 168 22.03 1.90 -3.53
CA ALA A 168 23.01 2.44 -2.59
C ALA A 168 22.30 3.13 -1.42
N ILE A 169 22.52 2.63 -0.21
CA ILE A 169 22.02 3.25 1.02
C ILE A 169 23.07 4.24 1.51
N PRO A 170 22.74 5.55 1.67
CA PRO A 170 23.69 6.52 2.18
C PRO A 170 24.23 6.13 3.57
N PRO A 171 25.52 6.31 3.85
CA PRO A 171 26.14 5.87 5.10
C PRO A 171 25.41 6.35 6.36
N GLU A 172 24.98 7.61 6.38
CA GLU A 172 24.26 8.22 7.51
C GLU A 172 22.89 7.58 7.83
N TYR A 173 22.29 6.90 6.85
CA TYR A 173 21.04 6.16 7.02
C TYR A 173 21.29 4.68 7.30
N ARG A 174 22.43 4.15 6.85
CA ARG A 174 22.83 2.76 7.10
C ARG A 174 22.88 2.45 8.59
N ASP A 175 23.55 3.31 9.37
CA ASP A 175 23.65 3.16 10.82
C ASP A 175 22.28 3.22 11.52
N LYS A 176 21.39 4.10 11.05
CA LYS A 176 20.01 4.19 11.55
C LYS A 176 19.21 2.92 11.26
N ILE A 177 19.35 2.38 10.04
CA ILE A 177 18.68 1.14 9.62
C ILE A 177 19.19 -0.05 10.44
N VAL A 178 20.50 -0.16 10.63
CA VAL A 178 21.13 -1.19 11.48
C VAL A 178 20.59 -1.12 12.90
N ALA A 179 20.53 0.07 13.51
CA ALA A 179 19.99 0.24 14.85
C ALA A 179 18.52 -0.16 14.98
N ILE A 180 17.69 0.14 13.95
CA ILE A 180 16.28 -0.27 13.90
C ILE A 180 16.15 -1.80 13.79
N LEU A 181 16.95 -2.43 12.92
CA LEU A 181 16.92 -3.89 12.75
C LEU A 181 17.43 -4.63 13.98
N ASP A 182 18.42 -4.08 14.69
CA ASP A 182 18.92 -4.65 15.95
C ASP A 182 17.85 -4.58 17.05
N ASP A 183 17.14 -3.46 17.15
CA ASP A 183 15.98 -3.33 18.06
C ASP A 183 14.88 -4.36 17.71
N PHE A 184 14.58 -4.59 16.45
CA PHE A 184 13.63 -5.63 16.02
C PHE A 184 14.14 -7.04 16.33
N SER A 185 15.43 -7.30 16.12
CA SER A 185 16.07 -8.57 16.44
C SER A 185 15.96 -8.91 17.92
N SER A 186 16.17 -7.91 18.79
CA SER A 186 16.09 -8.08 20.25
C SER A 186 14.66 -8.31 20.78
N LYS A 187 13.65 -7.81 20.07
CA LYS A 187 12.23 -7.87 20.50
C LYS A 187 11.43 -9.02 19.87
N THR A 188 11.92 -9.61 18.77
CA THR A 188 11.18 -10.66 18.10
C THR A 188 11.22 -11.97 18.88
N LYS A 189 10.06 -12.68 18.92
CA LYS A 189 9.97 -14.05 19.47
C LYS A 189 10.24 -15.13 18.41
N SER A 190 10.40 -14.73 17.16
CA SER A 190 10.62 -15.64 16.03
C SER A 190 12.11 -15.77 15.77
N LYS A 191 12.67 -16.95 16.03
CA LYS A 191 14.08 -17.26 15.73
C LYS A 191 14.41 -17.05 14.26
N VAL A 192 13.50 -17.39 13.36
CA VAL A 192 13.67 -17.18 11.91
C VAL A 192 13.80 -15.69 11.58
N MET A 193 12.96 -14.85 12.18
CA MET A 193 13.03 -13.39 11.94
C MET A 193 14.28 -12.78 12.57
N GLU A 194 14.69 -13.24 13.75
CA GLU A 194 15.93 -12.81 14.38
C GLU A 194 17.14 -13.09 13.46
N ASP A 195 17.24 -14.31 12.93
CA ASP A 195 18.30 -14.70 12.02
C ASP A 195 18.29 -13.88 10.71
N GLU A 196 17.11 -13.59 10.17
CA GLU A 196 16.95 -12.75 8.97
C GLU A 196 17.39 -11.29 9.23
N TYR A 197 17.01 -10.70 10.37
CA TYR A 197 17.48 -9.36 10.73
C TYR A 197 18.99 -9.31 10.89
N ARG A 198 19.60 -10.28 11.59
CA ARG A 198 21.05 -10.36 11.79
C ARG A 198 21.81 -10.51 10.46
N LYS A 199 21.33 -11.33 9.53
CA LYS A 199 21.90 -11.44 8.18
C LYS A 199 21.86 -10.13 7.42
N THR A 200 20.75 -9.40 7.52
CA THR A 200 20.60 -8.10 6.87
C THR A 200 21.55 -7.07 7.47
N ILE A 201 21.69 -7.05 8.80
CA ILE A 201 22.66 -6.19 9.50
C ILE A 201 24.09 -6.48 9.04
N SER A 202 24.50 -7.75 9.01
CA SER A 202 25.86 -8.15 8.55
C SER A 202 26.12 -7.65 7.12
N TYR A 203 25.16 -7.85 6.22
CA TYR A 203 25.30 -7.35 4.84
C TYR A 203 25.47 -5.83 4.78
N LEU A 204 24.67 -5.07 5.56
CA LEU A 204 24.72 -3.60 5.58
C LEU A 204 26.04 -3.07 6.16
N LEU A 205 26.68 -3.80 7.05
CA LEU A 205 27.98 -3.43 7.66
C LEU A 205 29.18 -3.76 6.74
N GLU A 206 29.01 -4.71 5.83
CA GLU A 206 30.06 -5.15 4.88
C GLU A 206 30.03 -4.38 3.54
N SER A 207 28.94 -3.66 3.25
CA SER A 207 28.71 -2.90 2.00
C SER A 207 29.19 -1.46 2.12
#